data_28bd48a25c6d005636cf1bb91e7b22b4
#
_entry.id   28bd48a25c6d005636cf1bb91e7b22b4
#
_cell.length_a   1.000
_cell.length_b   1.000
_cell.length_c   1.000
_cell.angle_alpha   90.00
_cell.angle_beta   90.00
_cell.angle_gamma   90.00
#
_symmetry.space_group_name_H-M   'P 1'
#
loop_
_entity.id
_entity.type
_entity.pdbx_description
1 polymer ?
#
loop_
_entity_poly.entity_id
_entity_poly.type
_entity_poly.pdbx_seq_one_letter_code
_entity_poly.pdbx_strand_id
1 'polypeptide(L)'
;MHLPRALRSIVAVASVGAALTASPAWSAPPAAGTGPGPAVHAGATRSPDSGPAVHHDTSPPLRELGRRSRVVPRGTLPRPPLTRAGGRDRIRLGVSFEGIREGGGTPPDPNASVGSRQVVEITNFDLAVYSKSGATLLGPLTTQTLFKGFGGPCETAGADFLGDPEVRWDSLARRWVISQFASDDGTTTNRVCVAVSRTEDATGQYHRYAFGYRNLPDHPKFAVWPDAYYMNATAAGPLFESCAWDRARMLRGADADQQCFDVPAATIPIGSDLDGTNPPPRGAPNLLINLGPTGDNSLQYWRFHTDWKNHGRTTLAGPFRLPVAPYTPACASTDPTQCVPQAGTAQKLDSLSYSPMYRFAYRNFGDHESLVVNHAVDARGGVGVRWYELGLRAGRPVVRQQNTYAPDSAYRWMGSAAMNRNGDIALGYSQSSARTRPSIRVTGRLAGDPPNRMTFRETTVWTGAGSQTGSNRWGDYTSMAIDPVDDCTFWYTNQYQPADGTGNWNTRLASFRLRSVCR
;
A
#
# COMPACT_ATOMS: atom_id res chain seq x y z
N MET A 1 -51.38 -17.01 59.45
CA MET A 1 -49.89 -17.17 59.47
C MET A 1 -49.34 -16.60 58.17
N HIS A 2 -48.60 -15.52 58.25
CA HIS A 2 -48.18 -14.68 57.14
C HIS A 2 -46.86 -15.18 56.55
N LEU A 3 -46.82 -15.30 55.24
CA LEU A 3 -45.58 -15.43 54.46
C LEU A 3 -45.31 -14.10 53.79
N PRO A 4 -44.06 -13.56 53.82
CA PRO A 4 -43.72 -12.32 53.11
C PRO A 4 -43.31 -12.56 51.65
N ARG A 5 -43.80 -11.67 50.81
CA ARG A 5 -43.46 -11.57 49.38
C ARG A 5 -41.97 -11.16 49.16
N ALA A 6 -41.25 -11.95 48.42
CA ALA A 6 -39.93 -11.59 47.90
C ALA A 6 -40.05 -10.63 46.71
N LEU A 7 -39.44 -9.46 46.81
CA LEU A 7 -39.23 -8.52 45.71
C LEU A 7 -38.22 -9.13 44.73
N ARG A 8 -38.65 -9.29 43.51
CA ARG A 8 -37.72 -9.52 42.37
C ARG A 8 -37.27 -8.16 41.85
N SER A 9 -36.01 -7.83 42.06
CA SER A 9 -35.33 -6.70 41.42
C SER A 9 -35.09 -7.07 39.95
N ILE A 10 -35.74 -6.38 39.05
CA ILE A 10 -35.45 -6.43 37.63
C ILE A 10 -34.23 -5.52 37.42
N VAL A 11 -33.08 -6.11 37.14
CA VAL A 11 -31.90 -5.38 36.65
C VAL A 11 -32.13 -5.10 35.17
N ALA A 12 -32.46 -3.86 34.83
CA ALA A 12 -32.46 -3.37 33.48
C ALA A 12 -31.00 -3.28 32.99
N VAL A 13 -30.61 -4.18 32.12
CA VAL A 13 -29.37 -4.05 31.37
C VAL A 13 -29.61 -2.97 30.32
N ALA A 14 -29.09 -1.77 30.57
CA ALA A 14 -29.00 -0.73 29.56
C ALA A 14 -27.94 -1.18 28.53
N SER A 15 -28.38 -1.58 27.37
CA SER A 15 -27.53 -1.72 26.20
C SER A 15 -27.06 -0.33 25.79
N VAL A 16 -25.85 0.02 26.16
CA VAL A 16 -25.14 1.16 25.56
C VAL A 16 -24.86 0.75 24.11
N GLY A 17 -25.69 1.23 23.21
CA GLY A 17 -25.40 1.20 21.78
C GLY A 17 -24.19 2.10 21.55
N ALA A 18 -23.03 1.51 21.30
CA ALA A 18 -21.90 2.23 20.76
C ALA A 18 -22.33 2.79 19.39
N ALA A 19 -22.58 4.08 19.33
CA ALA A 19 -22.67 4.79 18.07
C ALA A 19 -21.28 4.68 17.43
N LEU A 20 -21.17 3.88 16.39
CA LEU A 20 -20.05 3.88 15.47
C LEU A 20 -20.03 5.28 14.84
N THR A 21 -19.22 6.18 15.38
CA THR A 21 -18.87 7.41 14.70
C THR A 21 -18.03 7.01 13.49
N ALA A 22 -18.65 7.07 12.32
CA ALA A 22 -17.93 6.94 11.08
C ALA A 22 -16.79 7.96 11.10
N SER A 23 -15.56 7.50 10.87
CA SER A 23 -14.43 8.37 10.55
C SER A 23 -14.90 9.37 9.50
N PRO A 24 -14.51 10.66 9.56
CA PRO A 24 -14.97 11.63 8.61
C PRO A 24 -14.66 11.12 7.20
N ALA A 25 -15.73 10.80 6.46
CA ALA A 25 -15.60 10.44 5.07
C ALA A 25 -14.88 11.60 4.39
N TRP A 26 -13.72 11.31 3.81
CA TRP A 26 -13.03 12.25 2.96
C TRP A 26 -13.98 12.65 1.83
N SER A 27 -14.55 13.84 1.95
CA SER A 27 -15.42 14.40 0.91
C SER A 27 -14.50 14.77 -0.24
N ALA A 28 -14.74 14.20 -1.42
CA ALA A 28 -14.10 14.67 -2.63
C ALA A 28 -14.23 16.19 -2.70
N PRO A 29 -13.17 16.95 -3.03
CA PRO A 29 -13.28 18.39 -3.17
C PRO A 29 -14.37 18.70 -4.18
N PRO A 30 -15.18 19.77 -3.97
CA PRO A 30 -16.24 20.14 -4.89
C PRO A 30 -15.65 20.34 -6.28
N ALA A 31 -16.35 19.87 -7.32
CA ALA A 31 -15.94 20.01 -8.70
C ALA A 31 -15.60 21.49 -8.97
N ALA A 32 -14.35 21.73 -9.35
CA ALA A 32 -13.88 23.08 -9.66
C ALA A 32 -14.71 23.66 -10.79
N GLY A 33 -15.34 24.81 -10.51
CA GLY A 33 -16.11 25.56 -11.50
C GLY A 33 -15.28 25.86 -12.74
N THR A 34 -15.90 25.72 -13.90
CA THR A 34 -15.34 25.98 -15.22
C THR A 34 -14.99 27.45 -15.38
N GLY A 35 -13.69 27.76 -15.26
CA GLY A 35 -13.12 29.03 -15.67
C GLY A 35 -11.65 28.86 -16.00
N PRO A 36 -11.18 29.14 -17.25
CA PRO A 36 -9.77 29.02 -17.59
C PRO A 36 -9.01 30.26 -17.15
N GLY A 37 -8.45 30.25 -15.94
CA GLY A 37 -7.36 31.15 -15.58
C GLY A 37 -6.04 30.36 -15.62
N PRO A 38 -4.89 30.95 -15.99
CA PRO A 38 -3.62 30.29 -15.91
C PRO A 38 -3.33 30.00 -14.42
N ALA A 39 -3.48 28.74 -14.00
CA ALA A 39 -3.07 28.31 -12.69
C ALA A 39 -1.54 28.43 -12.63
N VAL A 40 -1.05 29.43 -11.95
CA VAL A 40 0.33 29.48 -11.46
C VAL A 40 0.43 28.31 -10.48
N HIS A 41 1.02 27.19 -10.92
CA HIS A 41 1.33 26.09 -10.04
C HIS A 41 2.39 26.58 -9.04
N ALA A 42 1.97 26.88 -7.82
CA ALA A 42 2.91 27.11 -6.73
C ALA A 42 3.80 25.87 -6.62
N GLY A 43 5.12 26.06 -6.65
CA GLY A 43 6.08 24.96 -6.44
C GLY A 43 5.94 24.41 -5.02
N ALA A 44 6.52 23.23 -4.79
CA ALA A 44 6.63 22.67 -3.43
C ALA A 44 7.39 23.63 -2.53
N THR A 45 6.93 23.82 -1.31
CA THR A 45 7.57 24.67 -0.29
C THR A 45 8.11 23.80 0.85
N ARG A 46 9.22 24.24 1.47
CA ARG A 46 9.77 23.51 2.61
C ARG A 46 8.76 23.47 3.75
N SER A 47 8.47 22.27 4.24
CA SER A 47 7.55 22.09 5.36
C SER A 47 8.25 22.35 6.70
N PRO A 48 7.58 23.00 7.66
CA PRO A 48 8.08 23.16 9.02
C PRO A 48 8.14 21.84 9.81
N ASP A 49 7.58 20.76 9.31
CA ASP A 49 7.70 19.43 9.93
C ASP A 49 9.09 18.82 9.72
N SER A 50 9.99 19.49 8.98
CA SER A 50 11.40 19.13 8.89
C SER A 50 12.11 19.25 10.23
N GLY A 51 12.86 18.22 10.64
CA GLY A 51 13.60 18.19 11.89
C GLY A 51 13.96 16.79 12.36
N PRO A 52 14.49 16.65 13.59
CA PRO A 52 14.83 15.36 14.15
C PRO A 52 13.59 14.52 14.49
N ALA A 53 13.77 13.21 14.58
CA ALA A 53 12.78 12.34 15.20
C ALA A 53 12.49 12.83 16.62
N VAL A 54 11.22 12.87 16.99
CA VAL A 54 10.81 13.32 18.35
C VAL A 54 11.15 12.30 19.42
N HIS A 55 11.31 11.04 19.02
CA HIS A 55 11.78 9.94 19.85
C HIS A 55 12.38 8.84 19.01
N HIS A 56 13.38 8.13 19.52
CA HIS A 56 13.91 6.89 18.96
C HIS A 56 14.49 5.98 20.03
N ASP A 57 14.49 4.68 19.77
CA ASP A 57 15.10 3.66 20.61
C ASP A 57 15.45 2.38 19.81
N THR A 58 15.84 1.33 20.54
CA THR A 58 15.95 -0.02 20.01
C THR A 58 15.05 -0.96 20.80
N SER A 59 14.14 -1.63 20.11
CA SER A 59 13.16 -2.54 20.72
C SER A 59 13.81 -3.81 21.28
N PRO A 60 13.20 -4.48 22.26
CA PRO A 60 13.38 -5.93 22.43
C PRO A 60 13.04 -6.69 21.13
N PRO A 61 13.47 -7.96 20.97
CA PRO A 61 13.06 -8.77 19.84
C PRO A 61 11.53 -8.88 19.73
N LEU A 62 10.98 -8.65 18.53
CA LEU A 62 9.52 -8.69 18.28
C LEU A 62 8.89 -10.01 18.75
N ARG A 63 9.60 -11.14 18.59
CA ARG A 63 9.16 -12.45 19.08
C ARG A 63 9.01 -12.52 20.62
N GLU A 64 9.68 -11.67 21.37
CA GLU A 64 9.54 -11.57 22.83
C GLU A 64 8.38 -10.67 23.22
N LEU A 65 8.19 -9.56 22.50
CA LEU A 65 7.04 -8.68 22.66
C LEU A 65 5.72 -9.42 22.35
N GLY A 66 5.72 -10.26 21.31
CA GLY A 66 4.56 -11.04 20.88
C GLY A 66 4.20 -12.23 21.80
N ARG A 67 5.12 -12.76 22.61
CA ARG A 67 4.83 -13.87 23.54
C ARG A 67 3.79 -13.55 24.61
N ARG A 68 3.52 -12.27 24.86
CA ARG A 68 2.51 -11.80 25.82
C ARG A 68 1.15 -11.53 25.18
N SER A 69 1.03 -11.66 23.87
CA SER A 69 -0.22 -11.50 23.10
C SER A 69 -0.83 -12.89 22.85
N ARG A 70 -2.15 -13.02 22.97
CA ARG A 70 -2.85 -14.29 22.74
C ARG A 70 -2.71 -14.68 21.25
N VAL A 71 -1.96 -15.71 20.96
CA VAL A 71 -1.99 -16.36 19.64
C VAL A 71 -3.32 -17.12 19.52
N VAL A 72 -4.17 -16.71 18.60
CA VAL A 72 -5.39 -17.47 18.29
C VAL A 72 -4.99 -18.67 17.41
N PRO A 73 -5.26 -19.92 17.82
CA PRO A 73 -4.94 -21.10 17.00
C PRO A 73 -5.72 -21.07 15.69
N ARG A 74 -5.05 -21.19 14.55
CA ARG A 74 -5.66 -21.24 13.22
C ARG A 74 -6.07 -22.67 12.88
N GLY A 75 -7.35 -22.83 12.50
CA GLY A 75 -7.81 -24.01 11.78
C GLY A 75 -7.14 -24.06 10.39
N THR A 76 -6.61 -25.21 10.01
CA THR A 76 -6.10 -25.46 8.67
C THR A 76 -7.25 -25.53 7.68
N LEU A 77 -7.36 -24.54 6.78
CA LEU A 77 -8.27 -24.63 5.63
C LEU A 77 -7.65 -25.50 4.53
N PRO A 78 -8.47 -26.22 3.74
CA PRO A 78 -7.98 -27.08 2.67
C PRO A 78 -7.15 -26.30 1.65
N ARG A 79 -6.00 -26.83 1.27
CA ARG A 79 -5.23 -26.33 0.12
C ARG A 79 -6.08 -26.48 -1.15
N PRO A 80 -6.34 -25.38 -1.91
CA PRO A 80 -6.91 -25.57 -3.23
C PRO A 80 -5.95 -26.37 -4.10
N PRO A 81 -6.45 -27.26 -4.98
CA PRO A 81 -5.61 -28.02 -5.87
C PRO A 81 -4.80 -27.08 -6.77
N LEU A 82 -3.48 -27.26 -6.80
CA LEU A 82 -2.61 -26.61 -7.76
C LEU A 82 -3.04 -27.07 -9.16
N THR A 83 -3.72 -26.21 -9.90
CA THR A 83 -4.06 -26.52 -11.30
C THR A 83 -2.79 -26.58 -12.12
N ARG A 84 -2.40 -27.77 -12.54
CA ARG A 84 -1.37 -27.98 -13.57
C ARG A 84 -1.86 -27.36 -14.88
N ALA A 85 -1.43 -26.15 -15.18
CA ALA A 85 -1.75 -25.48 -16.43
C ALA A 85 -0.58 -25.67 -17.41
N GLY A 86 -0.79 -26.49 -18.42
CA GLY A 86 0.06 -26.53 -19.61
C GLY A 86 -0.37 -25.47 -20.61
N GLY A 87 0.55 -24.60 -21.01
CA GLY A 87 0.35 -23.55 -22.04
C GLY A 87 1.35 -22.42 -21.86
N ARG A 88 1.85 -21.85 -22.96
CA ARG A 88 2.87 -20.77 -22.94
C ARG A 88 2.34 -19.46 -22.35
N ASP A 89 1.01 -19.29 -22.23
CA ASP A 89 0.33 -18.03 -21.87
C ASP A 89 -0.32 -18.08 -20.47
N ARG A 90 0.13 -18.96 -19.60
CA ARG A 90 -0.44 -19.13 -18.26
C ARG A 90 0.58 -18.84 -17.17
N ILE A 91 0.15 -18.00 -16.22
CA ILE A 91 0.92 -17.72 -15.00
C ILE A 91 1.05 -19.00 -14.18
N ARG A 92 2.25 -19.26 -13.68
CA ARG A 92 2.54 -20.39 -12.80
C ARG A 92 2.43 -19.93 -11.37
N LEU A 93 1.32 -20.28 -10.71
CA LEU A 93 1.17 -20.06 -9.28
C LEU A 93 2.13 -20.99 -8.53
N GLY A 94 2.85 -20.40 -7.59
CA GLY A 94 3.71 -21.08 -6.64
C GLY A 94 2.99 -21.33 -5.31
N VAL A 95 3.55 -20.82 -4.22
CA VAL A 95 2.93 -20.89 -2.89
C VAL A 95 1.73 -19.96 -2.83
N SER A 96 0.63 -20.41 -2.21
CA SER A 96 -0.54 -19.59 -1.93
C SER A 96 -1.11 -19.98 -0.59
N PHE A 97 -1.22 -19.04 0.34
CA PHE A 97 -1.68 -19.32 1.71
C PHE A 97 -2.50 -18.15 2.26
N GLU A 98 -3.28 -18.48 3.29
CA GLU A 98 -4.08 -17.52 4.04
C GLU A 98 -3.17 -16.63 4.86
N GLY A 99 -3.37 -15.32 4.74
CA GLY A 99 -2.67 -14.32 5.53
C GLY A 99 -3.41 -13.94 6.82
N ILE A 100 -3.42 -12.64 7.11
CA ILE A 100 -4.14 -12.06 8.25
C ILE A 100 -5.65 -12.17 7.97
N ARG A 101 -6.42 -12.45 9.00
CA ARG A 101 -7.88 -12.47 8.98
C ARG A 101 -8.37 -11.21 9.68
N GLU A 102 -9.66 -10.95 9.56
CA GLU A 102 -10.34 -9.84 10.21
C GLU A 102 -9.76 -9.55 11.60
N GLY A 103 -9.30 -8.31 11.79
CA GLY A 103 -8.68 -7.81 13.02
C GLY A 103 -9.52 -6.78 13.77
N GLY A 104 -10.77 -6.52 13.33
CA GLY A 104 -11.69 -5.65 14.08
C GLY A 104 -12.25 -4.45 13.32
N GLY A 105 -12.02 -4.29 12.03
CA GLY A 105 -12.56 -3.15 11.29
C GLY A 105 -12.38 -3.24 9.76
N THR A 106 -12.79 -2.20 9.06
CA THR A 106 -12.73 -2.05 7.61
C THR A 106 -12.32 -0.63 7.26
N PRO A 107 -11.41 -0.41 6.32
CA PRO A 107 -10.76 -1.40 5.43
C PRO A 107 -9.54 -2.07 6.07
N PRO A 108 -9.05 -3.23 5.54
CA PRO A 108 -7.85 -3.89 6.05
C PRO A 108 -6.54 -3.27 5.58
N ASP A 109 -6.50 -2.66 4.41
CA ASP A 109 -5.32 -2.08 3.77
C ASP A 109 -4.11 -3.04 3.72
N PRO A 110 -4.27 -4.21 3.08
CA PRO A 110 -3.25 -5.24 3.13
C PRO A 110 -1.98 -4.82 2.40
N ASN A 111 -0.86 -4.89 3.10
CA ASN A 111 0.45 -4.64 2.56
C ASN A 111 1.39 -5.80 2.95
N ALA A 112 2.27 -6.22 2.04
CA ALA A 112 3.26 -7.24 2.33
C ALA A 112 4.54 -7.01 1.53
N SER A 113 5.65 -7.49 2.09
CA SER A 113 6.93 -7.54 1.39
C SER A 113 7.61 -8.88 1.63
N VAL A 114 8.57 -9.21 0.76
CA VAL A 114 9.31 -10.46 0.83
C VAL A 114 10.81 -10.19 0.98
N GLY A 115 11.41 -10.80 1.97
CA GLY A 115 12.85 -10.76 2.21
C GLY A 115 13.54 -12.07 1.78
N SER A 116 14.76 -12.28 2.26
CA SER A 116 15.56 -13.45 1.87
C SER A 116 14.90 -14.78 2.28
N ARG A 117 14.25 -14.82 3.46
CA ARG A 117 13.70 -16.07 4.05
C ARG A 117 12.27 -15.95 4.52
N GLN A 118 11.78 -14.75 4.71
CA GLN A 118 10.50 -14.43 5.34
C GLN A 118 9.63 -13.58 4.43
N VAL A 119 8.33 -13.65 4.67
CA VAL A 119 7.32 -12.72 4.16
C VAL A 119 6.72 -12.03 5.37
N VAL A 120 6.66 -10.71 5.34
CA VAL A 120 5.99 -9.91 6.36
C VAL A 120 4.74 -9.31 5.76
N GLU A 121 3.63 -9.49 6.42
CA GLU A 121 2.34 -8.90 6.08
C GLU A 121 1.88 -7.99 7.20
N ILE A 122 1.26 -6.89 6.83
CA ILE A 122 0.66 -5.94 7.75
C ILE A 122 -0.70 -5.47 7.22
N THR A 123 -1.61 -5.21 8.12
CA THR A 123 -2.91 -4.60 7.86
C THR A 123 -3.12 -3.45 8.84
N ASN A 124 -4.19 -2.69 8.72
CA ASN A 124 -4.55 -1.63 9.69
C ASN A 124 -4.58 -2.13 11.14
N PHE A 125 -4.71 -3.44 11.34
CA PHE A 125 -4.93 -4.01 12.68
C PHE A 125 -3.75 -4.86 13.15
N ASP A 126 -3.21 -5.71 12.26
CA ASP A 126 -2.28 -6.76 12.63
C ASP A 126 -1.05 -6.84 11.73
N LEU A 127 0.01 -7.41 12.31
CA LEU A 127 1.27 -7.75 11.65
C LEU A 127 1.53 -9.25 11.81
N ALA A 128 1.98 -9.92 10.75
CA ALA A 128 2.37 -11.31 10.78
C ALA A 128 3.65 -11.57 9.97
N VAL A 129 4.44 -12.54 10.43
CA VAL A 129 5.65 -13.01 9.75
C VAL A 129 5.48 -14.46 9.36
N TYR A 130 5.73 -14.76 8.10
CA TYR A 130 5.64 -16.11 7.53
C TYR A 130 6.96 -16.56 6.93
N SER A 131 7.17 -17.86 6.86
CA SER A 131 8.17 -18.44 5.95
C SER A 131 7.70 -18.30 4.50
N LYS A 132 8.60 -18.41 3.54
CA LYS A 132 8.22 -18.44 2.11
C LYS A 132 7.39 -19.68 1.71
N SER A 133 7.28 -20.68 2.58
CA SER A 133 6.37 -21.82 2.38
C SER A 133 4.97 -21.59 2.96
N GLY A 134 4.73 -20.44 3.62
CA GLY A 134 3.45 -20.08 4.22
C GLY A 134 3.27 -20.52 5.67
N ALA A 135 4.30 -21.06 6.33
CA ALA A 135 4.23 -21.34 7.76
C ALA A 135 4.32 -20.03 8.56
N THR A 136 3.42 -19.82 9.51
CA THR A 136 3.45 -18.67 10.42
C THR A 136 4.65 -18.80 11.35
N LEU A 137 5.53 -17.81 11.33
CA LEU A 137 6.69 -17.70 12.22
C LEU A 137 6.40 -16.83 13.43
N LEU A 138 5.56 -15.80 13.25
CA LEU A 138 5.12 -14.90 14.31
C LEU A 138 3.78 -14.25 13.95
N GLY A 139 2.93 -14.03 14.94
CA GLY A 139 1.67 -13.31 14.80
C GLY A 139 0.47 -14.19 14.38
N PRO A 140 -0.66 -13.55 14.00
CA PRO A 140 -0.86 -12.11 13.96
C PRO A 140 -0.69 -11.45 15.32
N LEU A 141 -0.11 -10.26 15.34
CA LEU A 141 0.05 -9.38 16.48
C LEU A 141 -0.51 -8.02 16.11
N THR A 142 -1.12 -7.30 17.03
CA THR A 142 -1.49 -5.90 16.75
C THR A 142 -0.26 -5.11 16.31
N THR A 143 -0.43 -4.19 15.36
CA THR A 143 0.68 -3.37 14.83
C THR A 143 1.41 -2.61 15.93
N GLN A 144 0.70 -2.16 16.97
CA GLN A 144 1.26 -1.51 18.16
C GLN A 144 2.22 -2.39 18.95
N THR A 145 2.12 -3.73 18.83
CA THR A 145 3.07 -4.64 19.53
C THR A 145 4.51 -4.34 19.15
N LEU A 146 4.76 -3.89 17.90
CA LEU A 146 6.09 -3.48 17.44
C LEU A 146 6.63 -2.27 18.24
N PHE A 147 5.75 -1.40 18.74
CA PHE A 147 6.09 -0.20 19.48
C PHE A 147 5.89 -0.32 20.99
N LYS A 148 5.65 -1.51 21.51
CA LYS A 148 5.48 -1.73 22.95
C LYS A 148 6.70 -1.26 23.75
N GLY A 149 6.46 -0.44 24.79
CA GLY A 149 7.49 0.20 25.62
C GLY A 149 8.19 1.38 24.95
N PHE A 150 7.71 1.85 23.79
CA PHE A 150 8.25 3.00 23.07
C PHE A 150 7.68 4.34 23.59
N GLY A 151 6.44 4.31 24.08
CA GLY A 151 5.71 5.48 24.55
C GLY A 151 5.08 6.34 23.44
N GLY A 152 4.22 7.27 23.85
CA GLY A 152 3.49 8.18 22.97
C GLY A 152 2.54 7.47 22.00
N PRO A 153 2.02 8.20 20.99
CA PRO A 153 0.98 7.68 20.10
C PRO A 153 1.36 6.37 19.38
N CYS A 154 2.64 6.16 19.08
CA CYS A 154 3.09 4.91 18.44
C CYS A 154 2.77 3.66 19.26
N GLU A 155 2.69 3.77 20.59
CA GLU A 155 2.31 2.67 21.49
C GLU A 155 0.84 2.76 21.90
N THR A 156 0.31 3.97 22.12
CA THR A 156 -0.93 4.19 22.89
C THR A 156 -2.11 4.66 22.07
N ALA A 157 -1.93 5.02 20.79
CA ALA A 157 -3.01 5.52 19.92
C ALA A 157 -4.22 4.58 19.93
N GLY A 158 -5.42 5.14 19.98
CA GLY A 158 -6.67 4.39 19.77
C GLY A 158 -6.77 3.86 18.35
N ALA A 159 -7.62 2.88 18.14
CA ALA A 159 -7.81 2.25 16.82
C ALA A 159 -8.25 3.24 15.73
N ASP A 160 -8.94 4.32 16.10
CA ASP A 160 -9.42 5.35 15.16
C ASP A 160 -8.29 6.33 14.74
N PHE A 161 -7.14 6.28 15.42
CA PHE A 161 -6.00 7.17 15.21
C PHE A 161 -4.70 6.42 14.93
N LEU A 162 -4.81 5.20 14.45
CA LEU A 162 -3.72 4.32 14.07
C LEU A 162 -4.07 3.65 12.76
N GLY A 163 -3.20 3.72 11.75
CA GLY A 163 -3.56 3.08 10.48
C GLY A 163 -2.52 3.20 9.39
N ASP A 164 -2.95 2.74 8.25
CA ASP A 164 -2.26 2.75 6.96
C ASP A 164 -0.80 2.30 7.05
N PRO A 165 -0.57 1.12 7.65
CA PRO A 165 0.78 0.63 7.81
C PRO A 165 1.33 0.09 6.49
N GLU A 166 2.63 0.28 6.31
CA GLU A 166 3.35 -0.30 5.19
C GLU A 166 4.58 -1.08 5.65
N VAL A 167 4.90 -2.15 4.93
CA VAL A 167 6.14 -2.90 5.13
C VAL A 167 6.94 -2.99 3.84
N ARG A 168 8.24 -2.75 3.95
CA ARG A 168 9.21 -2.86 2.85
C ARG A 168 10.41 -3.70 3.22
N TRP A 169 10.92 -4.40 2.23
CA TRP A 169 12.24 -4.99 2.26
C TRP A 169 13.23 -4.04 1.58
N ASP A 170 14.10 -3.43 2.38
CA ASP A 170 15.24 -2.68 1.87
C ASP A 170 16.30 -3.66 1.35
N SER A 171 16.32 -3.90 0.05
CA SER A 171 17.18 -4.89 -0.58
C SER A 171 18.68 -4.52 -0.48
N LEU A 172 19.01 -3.22 -0.46
CA LEU A 172 20.38 -2.74 -0.35
C LEU A 172 20.96 -2.95 1.05
N ALA A 173 20.13 -2.75 2.08
CA ALA A 173 20.54 -2.94 3.47
C ALA A 173 20.22 -4.35 4.00
N ARG A 174 19.34 -5.08 3.34
CA ARG A 174 18.76 -6.36 3.80
C ARG A 174 18.07 -6.18 5.15
N ARG A 175 17.13 -5.23 5.20
CA ARG A 175 16.38 -4.84 6.40
C ARG A 175 14.90 -4.72 6.09
N TRP A 176 14.11 -4.99 7.10
CA TRP A 176 12.68 -4.69 7.11
C TRP A 176 12.48 -3.26 7.57
N VAL A 177 11.59 -2.55 6.89
CA VAL A 177 11.14 -1.22 7.28
C VAL A 177 9.63 -1.27 7.36
N ILE A 178 9.09 -0.85 8.49
CA ILE A 178 7.66 -0.83 8.78
C ILE A 178 7.30 0.58 9.21
N SER A 179 6.24 1.14 8.65
CA SER A 179 5.72 2.45 9.04
C SER A 179 4.22 2.38 9.25
N GLN A 180 3.70 3.28 10.10
CA GLN A 180 2.27 3.53 10.29
C GLN A 180 2.08 4.95 10.83
N PHE A 181 0.94 5.59 10.54
CA PHE A 181 0.62 6.80 11.26
C PHE A 181 0.02 6.48 12.64
N ALA A 182 0.15 7.41 13.57
CA ALA A 182 -0.46 7.34 14.89
C ALA A 182 -0.74 8.74 15.43
N SER A 183 -1.84 8.89 16.18
CA SER A 183 -2.16 10.12 16.89
C SER A 183 -2.88 9.81 18.20
N ASP A 184 -2.77 10.66 19.22
CA ASP A 184 -3.56 10.52 20.43
C ASP A 184 -4.99 11.05 20.26
N ASP A 185 -5.17 12.06 19.40
CA ASP A 185 -6.44 12.80 19.26
C ASP A 185 -6.78 13.19 17.80
N GLY A 186 -5.94 12.82 16.84
CA GLY A 186 -6.09 13.20 15.42
C GLY A 186 -5.76 14.66 15.11
N THR A 187 -5.37 15.46 16.10
CA THR A 187 -5.17 16.91 15.92
C THR A 187 -3.81 17.43 16.38
N THR A 188 -3.35 17.05 17.56
CA THR A 188 -2.18 17.71 18.20
C THR A 188 -0.94 16.84 18.28
N THR A 189 -1.10 15.54 18.42
CA THR A 189 0.03 14.61 18.65
C THR A 189 0.18 13.63 17.50
N ASN A 190 0.32 14.15 16.27
CA ASN A 190 0.42 13.33 15.07
C ASN A 190 1.84 12.82 14.84
N ARG A 191 1.97 11.54 14.48
CA ARG A 191 3.25 10.86 14.25
C ARG A 191 3.19 9.96 13.02
N VAL A 192 4.35 9.79 12.39
CA VAL A 192 4.65 8.57 11.65
C VAL A 192 5.64 7.76 12.46
N CYS A 193 5.24 6.55 12.79
CA CYS A 193 6.01 5.58 13.56
C CYS A 193 6.75 4.68 12.58
N VAL A 194 8.07 4.62 12.67
CA VAL A 194 8.91 3.86 11.74
C VAL A 194 9.80 2.89 12.51
N ALA A 195 9.86 1.65 12.05
CA ALA A 195 10.71 0.62 12.63
C ALA A 195 11.60 0.00 11.55
N VAL A 196 12.92 0.03 11.75
CA VAL A 196 13.92 -0.55 10.86
C VAL A 196 14.56 -1.74 11.55
N SER A 197 14.46 -2.95 10.98
CA SER A 197 15.02 -4.15 11.60
C SER A 197 16.54 -4.09 11.68
N ARG A 198 17.11 -4.63 12.76
CA ARG A 198 18.56 -4.69 12.95
C ARG A 198 19.24 -5.77 12.09
N THR A 199 18.47 -6.76 11.65
CA THR A 199 18.93 -7.89 10.84
C THR A 199 17.88 -8.25 9.79
N GLU A 200 18.12 -9.29 9.01
CA GLU A 200 17.15 -9.85 8.07
C GLU A 200 15.97 -10.58 8.75
N ASP A 201 16.10 -10.89 10.05
CA ASP A 201 15.06 -11.56 10.81
C ASP A 201 13.99 -10.56 11.25
N ALA A 202 12.82 -10.62 10.61
CA ALA A 202 11.67 -9.77 10.95
C ALA A 202 11.12 -10.00 12.36
N THR A 203 11.46 -11.10 13.02
CA THR A 203 11.06 -11.38 14.40
C THR A 203 12.05 -10.86 15.44
N GLY A 204 13.14 -10.24 14.96
CA GLY A 204 14.24 -9.71 15.78
C GLY A 204 13.96 -8.31 16.35
N GLN A 205 15.04 -7.60 16.66
CA GLN A 205 15.01 -6.23 17.17
C GLN A 205 14.86 -5.22 16.05
N TYR A 206 14.28 -4.05 16.39
CA TYR A 206 14.11 -2.92 15.50
C TYR A 206 14.66 -1.64 16.12
N HIS A 207 15.28 -0.79 15.31
CA HIS A 207 15.45 0.62 15.61
C HIS A 207 14.13 1.31 15.30
N ARG A 208 13.53 1.96 16.30
CA ARG A 208 12.21 2.59 16.21
C ARG A 208 12.35 4.11 16.26
N TYR A 209 11.50 4.79 15.50
CA TYR A 209 11.48 6.24 15.37
C TYR A 209 10.05 6.75 15.35
N ALA A 210 9.82 7.91 15.95
CA ALA A 210 8.61 8.70 15.79
C ALA A 210 8.96 10.05 15.19
N PHE A 211 8.40 10.36 14.04
CA PHE A 211 8.51 11.68 13.41
C PHE A 211 7.23 12.47 13.65
N GLY A 212 7.35 13.75 14.01
CA GLY A 212 6.23 14.63 14.31
C GLY A 212 5.65 15.28 13.06
N TYR A 213 4.32 15.45 13.05
CA TYR A 213 3.57 16.13 11.98
C TYR A 213 2.54 17.08 12.56
N ARG A 214 2.34 18.24 11.92
CA ARG A 214 1.32 19.24 12.31
C ARG A 214 -0.09 18.72 12.11
N ASN A 215 -0.30 17.94 11.06
CA ASN A 215 -1.58 17.35 10.71
C ASN A 215 -1.48 15.83 10.76
N LEU A 216 -2.63 15.14 10.84
CA LEU A 216 -2.65 13.69 10.71
C LEU A 216 -2.10 13.30 9.32
N PRO A 217 -0.97 12.58 9.25
CA PRO A 217 -0.38 12.16 7.98
C PRO A 217 -1.10 10.91 7.46
N ASP A 218 -2.37 11.08 7.11
CA ASP A 218 -3.26 10.02 6.64
C ASP A 218 -2.84 9.52 5.25
N HIS A 219 -3.13 8.27 4.96
CA HIS A 219 -2.86 7.58 3.69
C HIS A 219 -1.39 7.66 3.25
N PRO A 220 -0.40 7.42 4.14
CA PRO A 220 1.01 7.51 3.80
C PRO A 220 1.37 6.53 2.68
N LYS A 221 2.31 6.94 1.82
CA LYS A 221 2.92 6.12 0.77
C LYS A 221 4.43 6.18 0.95
N PHE A 222 5.03 5.05 1.22
CA PHE A 222 6.43 4.94 1.59
C PHE A 222 7.26 4.21 0.53
N ALA A 223 8.50 4.65 0.33
CA ALA A 223 9.41 4.11 -0.66
C ALA A 223 10.85 4.02 -0.13
N VAL A 224 11.57 2.99 -0.57
CA VAL A 224 12.99 2.78 -0.26
C VAL A 224 13.85 3.34 -1.38
N TRP A 225 14.83 4.18 -1.01
CA TRP A 225 15.83 4.72 -1.92
C TRP A 225 17.21 4.71 -1.25
N PRO A 226 18.33 4.80 -1.98
CA PRO A 226 19.67 4.69 -1.36
C PRO A 226 19.99 5.75 -0.32
N ASP A 227 19.53 6.98 -0.53
CA ASP A 227 19.85 8.14 0.32
C ASP A 227 18.82 8.40 1.42
N ALA A 228 17.59 7.93 1.27
CA ALA A 228 16.51 8.13 2.23
C ALA A 228 15.43 7.05 2.15
N TYR A 229 14.59 6.97 3.15
CA TYR A 229 13.24 6.44 3.04
C TYR A 229 12.31 7.63 2.75
N TYR A 230 11.54 7.56 1.66
CA TYR A 230 10.65 8.64 1.25
C TYR A 230 9.21 8.31 1.61
N MET A 231 8.50 9.28 2.16
CA MET A 231 7.10 9.15 2.54
C MET A 231 6.29 10.31 1.98
N ASN A 232 5.07 10.04 1.54
CA ASN A 232 4.11 11.03 1.09
C ASN A 232 2.78 10.77 1.80
N ALA A 233 2.17 11.78 2.37
CA ALA A 233 0.91 11.66 3.11
C ALA A 233 0.06 12.93 2.94
N THR A 234 -1.17 12.89 3.45
CA THR A 234 -2.00 14.10 3.54
C THR A 234 -1.34 15.15 4.43
N ALA A 235 -1.62 16.40 4.13
CA ALA A 235 -1.25 17.58 4.93
C ALA A 235 -2.48 18.47 5.15
N ALA A 236 -2.31 19.75 5.43
CA ALA A 236 -3.42 20.67 5.61
C ALA A 236 -4.06 21.08 4.28
N GLY A 237 -5.37 21.05 4.19
CA GLY A 237 -6.14 21.53 3.03
C GLY A 237 -5.81 20.74 1.74
N PRO A 238 -5.58 21.42 0.61
CA PRO A 238 -5.28 20.76 -0.66
C PRO A 238 -3.79 20.40 -0.82
N LEU A 239 -3.03 20.33 0.26
CA LEU A 239 -1.62 20.02 0.26
C LEU A 239 -1.39 18.57 0.65
N PHE A 240 -0.33 18.00 0.11
CA PHE A 240 0.27 16.75 0.58
C PHE A 240 1.67 17.03 1.07
N GLU A 241 2.16 16.22 1.98
CA GLU A 241 3.50 16.35 2.50
C GLU A 241 4.37 15.23 1.97
N SER A 242 5.56 15.59 1.49
CA SER A 242 6.58 14.65 1.02
C SER A 242 7.81 14.79 1.89
N CYS A 243 8.18 13.73 2.58
CA CYS A 243 9.30 13.68 3.51
C CYS A 243 10.36 12.66 3.09
N ALA A 244 11.60 12.97 3.40
CA ALA A 244 12.73 12.04 3.34
C ALA A 244 13.22 11.80 4.77
N TRP A 245 13.38 10.54 5.19
CA TRP A 245 13.97 10.15 6.47
C TRP A 245 15.41 9.68 6.28
N ASP A 246 16.32 10.07 7.19
CA ASP A 246 17.75 9.71 7.10
C ASP A 246 17.98 8.19 7.26
N ARG A 247 17.85 7.48 6.14
CA ARG A 247 18.02 6.03 6.06
C ARG A 247 19.35 5.57 6.66
N ALA A 248 20.43 6.30 6.39
CA ALA A 248 21.75 5.89 6.85
C ALA A 248 21.88 5.94 8.38
N ARG A 249 21.28 6.92 9.03
CA ARG A 249 21.21 7.00 10.50
C ARG A 249 20.23 6.00 11.10
N MET A 250 19.05 5.84 10.50
CA MET A 250 18.04 4.89 10.94
C MET A 250 18.54 3.44 10.91
N LEU A 251 19.32 3.06 9.91
CA LEU A 251 19.95 1.74 9.82
C LEU A 251 20.95 1.45 10.95
N ARG A 252 21.51 2.49 11.57
CA ARG A 252 22.44 2.37 12.70
C ARG A 252 21.79 2.58 14.06
N GLY A 253 20.51 2.94 14.10
CA GLY A 253 19.83 3.30 15.36
C GLY A 253 20.33 4.61 15.96
N ALA A 254 20.89 5.50 15.13
CA ALA A 254 21.35 6.83 15.55
C ALA A 254 20.23 7.86 15.39
N ASP A 255 20.39 9.05 16.02
CA ASP A 255 19.49 10.18 15.81
C ASP A 255 19.30 10.42 14.32
N ALA A 256 18.06 10.49 13.87
CA ALA A 256 17.71 10.64 12.47
C ALA A 256 16.80 11.84 12.26
N ASP A 257 17.04 12.56 11.17
CA ASP A 257 16.25 13.71 10.75
C ASP A 257 15.26 13.34 9.66
N GLN A 258 14.20 14.14 9.54
CA GLN A 258 13.36 14.20 8.33
C GLN A 258 13.48 15.55 7.64
N GLN A 259 13.37 15.55 6.32
CA GLN A 259 13.31 16.76 5.49
C GLN A 259 12.06 16.71 4.65
N CYS A 260 11.15 17.67 4.86
CA CYS A 260 9.80 17.64 4.33
C CYS A 260 9.49 18.85 3.44
N PHE A 261 8.56 18.65 2.51
CA PHE A 261 7.99 19.68 1.64
C PHE A 261 6.47 19.55 1.59
N ASP A 262 5.79 20.68 1.66
CA ASP A 262 4.37 20.79 1.31
C ASP A 262 4.24 20.81 -0.22
N VAL A 263 3.44 19.88 -0.76
CA VAL A 263 3.29 19.65 -2.19
C VAL A 263 1.87 19.97 -2.62
N PRO A 264 1.66 20.97 -3.51
CA PRO A 264 0.35 21.19 -4.11
C PRO A 264 0.09 20.08 -5.16
N ALA A 265 -0.81 19.17 -4.85
CA ALA A 265 -1.22 18.10 -5.74
C ALA A 265 -2.68 17.70 -5.50
N ALA A 266 -3.34 17.20 -6.53
CA ALA A 266 -4.74 16.80 -6.45
C ALA A 266 -4.95 15.53 -5.60
N THR A 267 -3.93 14.68 -5.51
CA THR A 267 -3.93 13.45 -4.71
C THR A 267 -2.51 13.19 -4.19
N ILE A 268 -2.35 12.20 -3.31
CA ILE A 268 -1.05 11.86 -2.71
C ILE A 268 -0.10 11.32 -3.78
N PRO A 269 1.09 11.93 -4.00
CA PRO A 269 2.11 11.38 -4.87
C PRO A 269 2.68 10.07 -4.30
N ILE A 270 3.21 9.20 -5.17
CA ILE A 270 3.91 7.97 -4.78
C ILE A 270 5.39 8.12 -5.15
N GLY A 271 6.29 7.84 -4.19
CA GLY A 271 7.74 7.83 -4.41
C GLY A 271 8.20 6.60 -5.17
N SER A 272 9.27 6.75 -5.99
CA SER A 272 9.91 5.62 -6.65
C SER A 272 10.58 4.70 -5.62
N ASP A 273 10.20 3.41 -5.67
CA ASP A 273 10.54 2.38 -4.71
C ASP A 273 11.42 1.30 -5.34
N LEU A 274 12.63 1.13 -4.83
CA LEU A 274 13.68 0.32 -5.44
C LEU A 274 13.40 -1.18 -5.34
N ASP A 275 13.36 -1.85 -6.49
CA ASP A 275 13.45 -3.31 -6.63
C ASP A 275 14.85 -3.73 -7.10
N GLY A 276 15.27 -4.94 -6.68
CA GLY A 276 16.58 -5.49 -7.00
C GLY A 276 17.69 -4.89 -6.14
N THR A 277 18.93 -5.14 -6.56
CA THR A 277 20.15 -4.73 -5.82
C THR A 277 20.99 -3.71 -6.55
N ASN A 278 20.64 -3.36 -7.80
CA ASN A 278 21.30 -2.30 -8.54
C ASN A 278 20.72 -0.94 -8.11
N PRO A 279 21.49 -0.09 -7.41
CA PRO A 279 21.00 1.22 -7.03
C PRO A 279 20.81 2.11 -8.26
N PRO A 280 19.98 3.16 -8.18
CA PRO A 280 19.95 4.20 -9.20
C PRO A 280 21.33 4.88 -9.31
N PRO A 281 21.61 5.61 -10.38
CA PRO A 281 22.83 6.40 -10.52
C PRO A 281 23.06 7.28 -9.28
N ARG A 282 24.34 7.43 -8.88
CA ARG A 282 24.68 8.19 -7.68
C ARG A 282 24.12 9.61 -7.75
N GLY A 283 23.38 10.02 -6.72
CA GLY A 283 22.73 11.33 -6.62
C GLY A 283 21.45 11.46 -7.46
N ALA A 284 20.95 10.36 -8.03
CA ALA A 284 19.65 10.37 -8.67
C ALA A 284 18.55 10.73 -7.66
N PRO A 285 17.68 11.70 -7.96
CA PRO A 285 16.58 12.07 -7.08
C PRO A 285 15.56 10.92 -7.02
N ASN A 286 14.85 10.80 -5.90
CA ASN A 286 13.63 10.01 -5.87
C ASN A 286 12.58 10.72 -6.76
N LEU A 287 11.88 9.97 -7.59
CA LEU A 287 10.79 10.50 -8.41
C LEU A 287 9.48 10.26 -7.67
N LEU A 288 8.69 11.31 -7.53
CA LEU A 288 7.31 11.20 -7.10
C LEU A 288 6.41 11.23 -8.33
N ILE A 289 5.37 10.40 -8.35
CA ILE A 289 4.40 10.31 -9.46
C ILE A 289 2.98 10.53 -8.93
N ASN A 290 2.16 11.24 -9.72
CA ASN A 290 0.75 11.42 -9.45
C ASN A 290 -0.06 11.46 -10.75
N LEU A 291 -1.38 11.33 -10.64
CA LEU A 291 -2.27 11.62 -11.76
C LEU A 291 -2.26 13.12 -12.07
N GLY A 292 -2.33 13.47 -13.35
CA GLY A 292 -2.53 14.86 -13.76
C GLY A 292 -3.95 15.34 -13.49
N PRO A 293 -4.22 16.64 -13.65
CA PRO A 293 -5.57 17.17 -13.55
C PRO A 293 -6.56 16.43 -14.44
N THR A 294 -7.78 16.28 -13.97
CA THR A 294 -8.84 15.58 -14.71
C THR A 294 -8.99 16.18 -16.12
N GLY A 295 -8.96 15.33 -17.14
CA GLY A 295 -9.05 15.73 -18.55
C GLY A 295 -7.74 16.15 -19.22
N ASP A 296 -6.64 16.32 -18.45
CA ASP A 296 -5.33 16.71 -19.02
C ASP A 296 -4.58 15.56 -19.71
N ASN A 297 -5.02 14.33 -19.53
CA ASN A 297 -4.36 13.14 -20.08
C ASN A 297 -2.85 13.14 -19.82
N SER A 298 -2.48 13.32 -18.57
CA SER A 298 -1.09 13.34 -18.14
C SER A 298 -0.91 12.67 -16.77
N LEU A 299 0.33 12.34 -16.47
CA LEU A 299 0.83 12.17 -15.12
C LEU A 299 1.60 13.42 -14.72
N GLN A 300 1.67 13.70 -13.43
CA GLN A 300 2.56 14.70 -12.86
C GLN A 300 3.70 14.00 -12.14
N TYR A 301 4.90 14.57 -12.17
CA TYR A 301 6.02 14.04 -11.41
C TYR A 301 6.85 15.15 -10.79
N TRP A 302 7.52 14.81 -9.68
CA TRP A 302 8.48 15.66 -8.98
C TRP A 302 9.81 14.92 -8.86
N ARG A 303 10.86 15.67 -8.57
CA ARG A 303 12.22 15.18 -8.35
C ARG A 303 12.65 15.61 -6.96
N PHE A 304 12.69 14.67 -6.02
CA PHE A 304 13.10 14.92 -4.65
C PHE A 304 14.57 14.54 -4.49
N HIS A 305 15.43 15.53 -4.35
CA HIS A 305 16.85 15.36 -4.06
C HIS A 305 17.14 15.73 -2.61
N THR A 306 17.78 14.84 -1.86
CA THR A 306 18.09 15.01 -0.44
C THR A 306 19.59 15.21 -0.22
N ASP A 307 19.98 16.25 0.53
CA ASP A 307 21.33 16.48 0.98
C ASP A 307 21.37 16.48 2.52
N TRP A 308 21.90 15.42 3.12
CA TRP A 308 21.99 15.26 4.57
C TRP A 308 23.13 16.04 5.22
N LYS A 309 24.09 16.58 4.43
CA LYS A 309 25.18 17.41 4.92
C LYS A 309 24.82 18.89 4.92
N ASN A 310 24.02 19.30 3.97
CA ASN A 310 23.53 20.66 3.84
C ASN A 310 22.05 20.64 3.48
N HIS A 311 21.19 20.69 4.49
CA HIS A 311 19.73 20.64 4.31
C HIS A 311 19.22 21.76 3.37
N GLY A 312 19.92 22.89 3.27
CA GLY A 312 19.58 23.97 2.33
C GLY A 312 19.66 23.57 0.84
N ARG A 313 20.36 22.47 0.53
CA ARG A 313 20.48 21.91 -0.84
C ARG A 313 19.43 20.84 -1.15
N THR A 314 18.67 20.40 -0.17
CA THR A 314 17.56 19.50 -0.39
C THR A 314 16.47 20.21 -1.17
N THR A 315 15.99 19.61 -2.26
CA THR A 315 15.03 20.23 -3.17
C THR A 315 13.95 19.25 -3.60
N LEU A 316 12.75 19.76 -3.78
CA LEU A 316 11.64 19.07 -4.43
C LEU A 316 11.18 19.91 -5.63
N ALA A 317 11.63 19.53 -6.82
CA ALA A 317 11.35 20.25 -8.06
C ALA A 317 10.16 19.61 -8.80
N GLY A 318 9.20 20.44 -9.22
CA GLY A 318 7.98 20.04 -9.91
C GLY A 318 6.78 20.86 -9.45
N PRO A 319 5.55 20.51 -9.88
CA PRO A 319 5.23 19.38 -10.76
C PRO A 319 5.70 19.55 -12.20
N PHE A 320 6.15 18.48 -12.81
CA PHE A 320 6.40 18.39 -14.24
C PHE A 320 5.32 17.54 -14.90
N ARG A 321 4.89 17.94 -16.09
CA ARG A 321 3.87 17.21 -16.86
C ARG A 321 4.49 16.08 -17.67
N LEU A 322 3.92 14.88 -17.60
CA LEU A 322 4.24 13.72 -18.44
C LEU A 322 2.98 13.34 -19.25
N PRO A 323 2.88 13.70 -20.53
CA PRO A 323 1.73 13.34 -21.37
C PRO A 323 1.56 11.82 -21.50
N VAL A 324 0.31 11.35 -21.43
CA VAL A 324 -0.06 9.94 -21.60
C VAL A 324 -1.23 9.82 -22.58
N ALA A 325 -1.51 8.61 -23.06
CA ALA A 325 -2.69 8.37 -23.88
C ALA A 325 -3.98 8.65 -23.09
N PRO A 326 -5.03 9.17 -23.71
CA PRO A 326 -6.28 9.53 -23.04
C PRO A 326 -6.86 8.39 -22.21
N TYR A 327 -7.45 8.76 -21.08
CA TYR A 327 -8.19 7.87 -20.19
C TYR A 327 -9.29 8.66 -19.48
N THR A 328 -10.30 7.94 -18.99
CA THR A 328 -11.33 8.45 -18.10
C THR A 328 -11.13 7.79 -16.74
N PRO A 329 -11.00 8.53 -15.62
CA PRO A 329 -10.93 7.93 -14.29
C PRO A 329 -12.09 6.97 -14.07
N ALA A 330 -11.88 5.88 -13.35
CA ALA A 330 -12.94 4.91 -13.12
C ALA A 330 -14.13 5.57 -12.42
N CYS A 331 -15.34 5.24 -12.93
CA CYS A 331 -16.58 5.75 -12.38
C CYS A 331 -16.76 7.28 -12.44
N ALA A 332 -16.11 7.95 -13.38
CA ALA A 332 -16.17 9.41 -13.50
C ALA A 332 -17.60 9.97 -13.71
N SER A 333 -18.53 9.16 -14.22
CA SER A 333 -19.95 9.53 -14.40
C SER A 333 -20.82 9.24 -13.18
N THR A 334 -20.27 8.67 -12.12
CA THR A 334 -20.96 8.27 -10.88
C THR A 334 -20.12 8.65 -9.67
N ASP A 335 -20.54 8.25 -8.48
CA ASP A 335 -19.70 8.39 -7.29
C ASP A 335 -18.57 7.34 -7.29
N PRO A 336 -17.29 7.72 -7.44
CA PRO A 336 -16.18 6.77 -7.49
C PRO A 336 -15.99 5.99 -6.18
N THR A 337 -16.51 6.50 -5.05
CA THR A 337 -16.43 5.84 -3.75
C THR A 337 -17.49 4.73 -3.59
N GLN A 338 -18.48 4.66 -4.50
CA GLN A 338 -19.60 3.71 -4.44
C GLN A 338 -20.00 3.20 -5.83
N CYS A 339 -19.03 2.73 -6.60
CA CYS A 339 -19.31 2.36 -8.00
C CYS A 339 -19.05 0.89 -8.35
N VAL A 340 -18.19 0.21 -7.63
CA VAL A 340 -17.77 -1.17 -7.95
C VAL A 340 -18.84 -2.18 -7.46
N PRO A 341 -19.54 -2.88 -8.36
CA PRO A 341 -20.59 -3.82 -7.99
C PRO A 341 -20.03 -5.14 -7.47
N GLN A 342 -20.81 -5.81 -6.65
CA GLN A 342 -20.55 -7.14 -6.11
C GLN A 342 -21.78 -8.04 -6.34
N ALA A 343 -21.57 -9.36 -6.47
CA ALA A 343 -22.69 -10.30 -6.54
C ALA A 343 -23.41 -10.41 -5.19
N GLY A 344 -24.72 -10.55 -5.22
CA GLY A 344 -25.55 -10.87 -4.04
C GLY A 344 -25.80 -9.71 -3.08
N THR A 345 -25.41 -8.49 -3.42
CA THR A 345 -25.66 -7.29 -2.61
C THR A 345 -25.82 -6.05 -3.47
N ALA A 346 -26.59 -5.07 -2.98
CA ALA A 346 -26.66 -3.74 -3.57
C ALA A 346 -25.48 -2.83 -3.14
N GLN A 347 -24.74 -3.21 -2.07
CA GLN A 347 -23.58 -2.47 -1.62
C GLN A 347 -22.51 -2.45 -2.71
N LYS A 348 -22.08 -1.26 -3.10
CA LYS A 348 -20.96 -1.05 -4.00
C LYS A 348 -19.73 -0.64 -3.22
N LEU A 349 -18.54 -0.83 -3.83
CA LEU A 349 -17.26 -0.54 -3.24
C LEU A 349 -16.60 0.69 -3.88
N ASP A 350 -15.67 1.28 -3.15
CA ASP A 350 -14.79 2.34 -3.62
C ASP A 350 -13.82 1.82 -4.69
N SER A 351 -13.61 2.59 -5.73
CA SER A 351 -12.66 2.29 -6.81
C SER A 351 -11.27 2.91 -6.60
N LEU A 352 -11.16 3.88 -5.70
CA LEU A 352 -9.97 4.70 -5.45
C LEU A 352 -9.35 5.28 -6.74
N SER A 353 -10.20 5.63 -7.72
CA SER A 353 -9.77 5.99 -9.08
C SER A 353 -9.10 7.36 -9.18
N TYR A 354 -9.17 8.15 -8.14
CA TYR A 354 -8.59 9.48 -8.05
C TYR A 354 -7.10 9.46 -7.65
N SER A 355 -6.53 8.29 -7.33
CA SER A 355 -5.15 8.15 -6.87
C SER A 355 -4.38 7.13 -7.71
N PRO A 356 -3.07 7.33 -7.94
CA PRO A 356 -2.22 6.26 -8.42
C PRO A 356 -2.13 5.18 -7.34
N MET A 357 -2.17 3.92 -7.76
CA MET A 357 -2.14 2.79 -6.84
C MET A 357 -0.71 2.44 -6.44
N TYR A 358 -0.55 2.13 -5.16
CA TYR A 358 0.70 1.70 -4.58
C TYR A 358 1.18 0.39 -5.24
N ARG A 359 2.43 0.27 -5.71
CA ARG A 359 3.62 1.10 -5.54
C ARG A 359 4.12 1.65 -6.88
N PHE A 360 5.03 2.64 -6.85
CA PHE A 360 5.77 3.10 -8.02
C PHE A 360 7.12 2.37 -8.06
N ALA A 361 7.11 1.14 -8.58
CA ALA A 361 8.26 0.26 -8.54
C ALA A 361 9.33 0.70 -9.55
N TYR A 362 10.55 0.90 -9.07
CA TYR A 362 11.72 1.29 -9.85
C TYR A 362 12.73 0.14 -9.95
N ARG A 363 13.35 0.01 -11.12
CA ARG A 363 14.45 -0.93 -11.34
C ARG A 363 15.53 -0.33 -12.23
N ASN A 364 16.80 -0.54 -11.83
CA ASN A 364 17.97 -0.25 -12.64
C ASN A 364 18.52 -1.56 -13.25
N PHE A 365 18.50 -1.65 -14.57
CA PHE A 365 19.00 -2.81 -15.32
C PHE A 365 20.50 -2.69 -15.68
N GLY A 366 21.14 -1.57 -15.33
CA GLY A 366 22.54 -1.28 -15.64
C GLY A 366 22.67 -0.47 -16.94
N ASP A 367 22.03 -0.91 -18.01
CA ASP A 367 22.01 -0.22 -19.31
C ASP A 367 20.83 0.76 -19.42
N HIS A 368 19.79 0.59 -18.63
CA HIS A 368 18.63 1.47 -18.57
C HIS A 368 17.91 1.38 -17.22
N GLU A 369 17.03 2.34 -16.99
CA GLU A 369 16.16 2.42 -15.81
C GLU A 369 14.71 2.33 -16.24
N SER A 370 13.88 1.66 -15.44
CA SER A 370 12.45 1.52 -15.70
C SER A 370 11.63 1.63 -14.41
N LEU A 371 10.41 2.18 -14.55
CA LEU A 371 9.45 2.30 -13.44
C LEU A 371 8.08 1.80 -13.92
N VAL A 372 7.31 1.21 -13.02
CA VAL A 372 5.94 0.78 -13.31
C VAL A 372 4.97 1.34 -12.27
N VAL A 373 3.81 1.79 -12.74
CA VAL A 373 2.72 2.32 -11.93
C VAL A 373 1.37 1.99 -12.57
N ASN A 374 0.31 2.00 -11.78
CA ASN A 374 -1.03 1.73 -12.27
C ASN A 374 -2.09 2.56 -11.54
N HIS A 375 -3.28 2.66 -12.12
CA HIS A 375 -4.49 3.20 -11.50
C HIS A 375 -5.74 2.63 -12.16
N ALA A 376 -6.92 2.89 -11.59
CA ALA A 376 -8.20 2.43 -12.12
C ALA A 376 -8.79 3.43 -13.13
N VAL A 377 -9.32 2.93 -14.25
CA VAL A 377 -9.96 3.75 -15.31
C VAL A 377 -11.24 3.08 -15.83
N ASP A 378 -12.15 3.87 -16.38
CA ASP A 378 -13.30 3.34 -17.11
C ASP A 378 -12.84 2.56 -18.35
N ALA A 379 -13.37 1.38 -18.53
CA ALA A 379 -13.05 0.52 -19.67
C ALA A 379 -14.14 -0.50 -19.96
N ARG A 380 -14.56 -0.63 -21.23
CA ARG A 380 -15.49 -1.67 -21.71
C ARG A 380 -16.79 -1.80 -20.89
N GLY A 381 -17.32 -0.70 -20.36
CA GLY A 381 -18.54 -0.69 -19.53
C GLY A 381 -18.34 -1.19 -18.11
N GLY A 382 -17.11 -1.31 -17.66
CA GLY A 382 -16.67 -1.60 -16.31
C GLY A 382 -15.43 -0.78 -15.95
N VAL A 383 -14.55 -1.33 -15.12
CA VAL A 383 -13.30 -0.71 -14.69
C VAL A 383 -12.14 -1.60 -15.07
N GLY A 384 -11.06 -1.00 -15.59
CA GLY A 384 -9.82 -1.66 -15.95
C GLY A 384 -8.62 -1.08 -15.22
N VAL A 385 -7.55 -1.86 -15.13
CA VAL A 385 -6.27 -1.41 -14.59
C VAL A 385 -5.45 -0.77 -15.69
N ARG A 386 -5.31 0.55 -15.64
CA ARG A 386 -4.39 1.32 -16.46
C ARG A 386 -2.99 1.20 -15.90
N TRP A 387 -2.03 0.78 -16.71
CA TRP A 387 -0.65 0.61 -16.32
C TRP A 387 0.30 1.35 -17.24
N TYR A 388 1.44 1.74 -16.70
CA TYR A 388 2.51 2.42 -17.41
C TYR A 388 3.84 1.77 -17.08
N GLU A 389 4.69 1.62 -18.11
CA GLU A 389 6.13 1.49 -17.94
C GLU A 389 6.77 2.81 -18.38
N LEU A 390 7.53 3.39 -17.47
CA LEU A 390 8.26 4.63 -17.71
C LEU A 390 9.75 4.31 -17.74
N GLY A 391 10.45 4.77 -18.78
CA GLY A 391 11.90 4.78 -18.81
C GLY A 391 12.44 6.13 -18.36
N LEU A 392 13.73 6.21 -18.07
CA LEU A 392 14.39 7.48 -17.76
C LEU A 392 15.30 7.91 -18.91
N ARG A 393 15.21 9.19 -19.28
CA ARG A 393 16.14 9.86 -20.21
C ARG A 393 16.70 11.10 -19.51
N ALA A 394 18.00 11.11 -19.25
CA ALA A 394 18.64 12.15 -18.47
C ALA A 394 17.90 12.43 -17.12
N GLY A 395 17.48 11.36 -16.42
CA GLY A 395 16.77 11.44 -15.16
C GLY A 395 15.34 11.99 -15.23
N ARG A 396 14.73 12.04 -16.42
CA ARG A 396 13.33 12.45 -16.64
C ARG A 396 12.51 11.27 -17.12
N PRO A 397 11.33 11.02 -16.56
CA PRO A 397 10.47 9.93 -16.99
C PRO A 397 9.93 10.17 -18.39
N VAL A 398 9.90 9.12 -19.20
CA VAL A 398 9.27 9.05 -20.52
C VAL A 398 8.43 7.78 -20.60
N VAL A 399 7.26 7.86 -21.21
CA VAL A 399 6.40 6.68 -21.39
C VAL A 399 7.06 5.73 -22.40
N ARG A 400 7.43 4.53 -21.95
CA ARG A 400 7.89 3.43 -22.82
C ARG A 400 6.72 2.68 -23.41
N GLN A 401 5.77 2.34 -22.56
CA GLN A 401 4.53 1.68 -22.93
C GLN A 401 3.43 1.93 -21.89
N GLN A 402 2.20 1.81 -22.34
CA GLN A 402 1.01 2.01 -21.52
C GLN A 402 -0.20 1.32 -22.14
N ASN A 403 -1.09 0.80 -21.31
CA ASN A 403 -2.40 0.32 -21.78
C ASN A 403 -3.35 0.15 -20.59
N THR A 404 -4.59 -0.18 -20.91
CA THR A 404 -5.60 -0.57 -19.93
C THR A 404 -5.89 -2.07 -20.06
N TYR A 405 -5.74 -2.81 -18.98
CA TYR A 405 -6.14 -4.21 -18.93
C TYR A 405 -7.61 -4.31 -18.53
N ALA A 406 -8.45 -4.63 -19.49
CA ALA A 406 -9.90 -4.85 -19.35
C ALA A 406 -10.34 -5.86 -20.41
N PRO A 407 -10.16 -7.19 -20.18
CA PRO A 407 -10.53 -8.21 -21.17
C PRO A 407 -12.04 -8.33 -21.38
N ASP A 408 -12.85 -7.91 -20.41
CA ASP A 408 -14.32 -7.90 -20.41
C ASP A 408 -14.86 -6.68 -19.63
N SER A 409 -16.16 -6.64 -19.36
CA SER A 409 -16.87 -5.58 -18.62
C SER A 409 -16.84 -5.74 -17.09
N ALA A 410 -16.10 -6.70 -16.53
CA ALA A 410 -15.95 -6.79 -15.09
C ALA A 410 -15.08 -5.64 -14.55
N TYR A 411 -15.29 -5.33 -13.29
CA TYR A 411 -14.55 -4.28 -12.59
C TYR A 411 -13.23 -4.84 -12.07
N ARG A 412 -12.11 -4.16 -12.40
CA ARG A 412 -10.76 -4.47 -11.92
C ARG A 412 -10.16 -3.22 -11.32
N TRP A 413 -9.91 -3.25 -10.01
CA TRP A 413 -9.48 -2.08 -9.24
C TRP A 413 -8.50 -2.47 -8.14
N MET A 414 -7.99 -1.51 -7.37
CA MET A 414 -6.96 -1.70 -6.34
C MET A 414 -5.81 -2.54 -6.87
N GLY A 415 -5.18 -2.03 -7.93
CA GLY A 415 -4.08 -2.73 -8.58
C GLY A 415 -2.74 -2.50 -7.90
N SER A 416 -1.80 -3.43 -8.10
CA SER A 416 -0.38 -3.23 -7.81
C SER A 416 0.47 -3.84 -8.92
N ALA A 417 1.60 -3.20 -9.23
CA ALA A 417 2.48 -3.60 -10.31
C ALA A 417 3.93 -3.71 -9.85
N ALA A 418 4.67 -4.67 -10.40
CA ALA A 418 6.11 -4.76 -10.26
C ALA A 418 6.77 -5.31 -11.52
N MET A 419 8.10 -5.12 -11.62
CA MET A 419 8.93 -5.58 -12.72
C MET A 419 10.08 -6.43 -12.16
N ASN A 420 10.27 -7.64 -12.69
CA ASN A 420 11.36 -8.50 -12.26
C ASN A 420 12.68 -8.18 -12.99
N ARG A 421 13.75 -8.89 -12.66
CA ARG A 421 15.10 -8.67 -13.26
C ARG A 421 15.16 -8.89 -14.77
N ASN A 422 14.21 -9.61 -15.36
CA ASN A 422 14.13 -9.81 -16.81
C ASN A 422 13.35 -8.70 -17.53
N GLY A 423 12.79 -7.72 -16.80
CA GLY A 423 11.88 -6.71 -17.35
C GLY A 423 10.45 -7.24 -17.59
N ASP A 424 10.11 -8.42 -17.06
CA ASP A 424 8.74 -8.93 -17.12
C ASP A 424 7.89 -8.17 -16.10
N ILE A 425 6.69 -7.72 -16.50
CA ILE A 425 5.78 -6.93 -15.68
C ILE A 425 4.59 -7.79 -15.26
N ALA A 426 4.25 -7.75 -13.97
CA ALA A 426 3.02 -8.33 -13.45
C ALA A 426 2.09 -7.26 -12.87
N LEU A 427 0.79 -7.50 -13.01
CA LEU A 427 -0.28 -6.75 -12.36
C LEU A 427 -1.09 -7.71 -11.48
N GLY A 428 -1.36 -7.32 -10.23
CA GLY A 428 -2.34 -7.93 -9.36
C GLY A 428 -3.45 -6.92 -9.07
N TYR A 429 -4.68 -7.39 -8.85
CA TYR A 429 -5.85 -6.52 -8.63
C TYR A 429 -7.02 -7.30 -8.03
N SER A 430 -7.98 -6.57 -7.48
CA SER A 430 -9.31 -7.09 -7.15
C SER A 430 -10.19 -7.11 -8.39
N GLN A 431 -11.06 -8.14 -8.53
CA GLN A 431 -12.03 -8.25 -9.63
C GLN A 431 -13.40 -8.63 -9.10
N SER A 432 -14.44 -7.92 -9.52
CA SER A 432 -15.85 -8.25 -9.24
C SER A 432 -16.78 -7.81 -10.37
N SER A 433 -18.04 -8.15 -10.24
CA SER A 433 -19.15 -7.67 -11.07
C SER A 433 -20.48 -7.90 -10.34
N ALA A 434 -21.60 -7.46 -10.89
CA ALA A 434 -22.91 -7.80 -10.36
C ALA A 434 -23.20 -9.33 -10.31
N ARG A 435 -22.35 -10.15 -10.96
CA ARG A 435 -22.47 -11.63 -11.00
C ARG A 435 -21.31 -12.36 -10.32
N THR A 436 -20.27 -11.66 -9.96
CA THR A 436 -19.05 -12.25 -9.34
C THR A 436 -18.71 -11.52 -8.06
N ARG A 437 -18.33 -12.27 -7.05
CA ARG A 437 -17.85 -11.73 -5.77
C ARG A 437 -16.43 -11.23 -5.90
N PRO A 438 -16.01 -10.27 -5.07
CA PRO A 438 -14.62 -9.77 -5.08
C PRO A 438 -13.62 -10.91 -4.97
N SER A 439 -12.70 -10.96 -5.91
CA SER A 439 -11.73 -12.05 -6.11
C SER A 439 -10.37 -11.49 -6.45
N ILE A 440 -9.32 -12.22 -6.14
CA ILE A 440 -7.93 -11.82 -6.36
C ILE A 440 -7.44 -12.37 -7.70
N ARG A 441 -6.96 -11.50 -8.57
CA ARG A 441 -6.51 -11.83 -9.93
C ARG A 441 -5.11 -11.29 -10.19
N VAL A 442 -4.41 -11.96 -11.11
CA VAL A 442 -3.12 -11.52 -11.63
C VAL A 442 -3.06 -11.71 -13.15
N THR A 443 -2.31 -10.82 -13.80
CA THR A 443 -1.92 -10.93 -15.21
C THR A 443 -0.49 -10.43 -15.38
N GLY A 444 0.06 -10.50 -16.57
CA GLY A 444 1.40 -10.02 -16.82
C GLY A 444 1.80 -10.07 -18.29
N ARG A 445 3.04 -9.66 -18.53
CA ARG A 445 3.71 -9.73 -19.84
C ARG A 445 5.20 -10.00 -19.66
N LEU A 446 5.81 -10.60 -20.68
CA LEU A 446 7.26 -10.70 -20.74
C LEU A 446 7.86 -9.41 -21.35
N ALA A 447 9.11 -9.13 -21.04
CA ALA A 447 9.83 -7.98 -21.59
C ALA A 447 9.84 -7.99 -23.13
N GLY A 448 9.98 -9.17 -23.74
CA GLY A 448 10.01 -9.35 -25.21
C GLY A 448 8.65 -9.46 -25.89
N ASP A 449 7.54 -9.35 -25.17
CA ASP A 449 6.20 -9.40 -25.75
C ASP A 449 5.87 -8.11 -26.52
N PRO A 450 4.91 -8.15 -27.46
CA PRO A 450 4.45 -6.95 -28.14
C PRO A 450 4.13 -5.83 -27.15
N PRO A 451 4.59 -4.59 -27.38
CA PRO A 451 4.39 -3.48 -26.45
C PRO A 451 2.90 -3.17 -26.24
N ASN A 452 2.61 -2.50 -25.13
CA ASN A 452 1.27 -2.06 -24.76
C ASN A 452 0.24 -3.21 -24.58
N ARG A 453 0.68 -4.40 -24.18
CA ARG A 453 -0.22 -5.54 -23.97
C ARG A 453 0.22 -6.37 -22.76
N MET A 454 -0.76 -6.75 -21.92
CA MET A 454 -0.63 -7.88 -21.01
C MET A 454 -0.96 -9.15 -21.80
N THR A 455 0.02 -9.99 -22.03
CA THR A 455 -0.07 -11.15 -22.92
C THR A 455 -0.51 -12.42 -22.21
N PHE A 456 -0.28 -12.47 -20.88
CA PHE A 456 -0.76 -13.57 -20.08
C PHE A 456 -2.25 -13.43 -19.78
N ARG A 457 -2.98 -14.54 -19.91
CA ARG A 457 -4.38 -14.60 -19.49
C ARG A 457 -4.51 -14.34 -17.99
N GLU A 458 -5.58 -13.65 -17.63
CA GLU A 458 -5.93 -13.45 -16.22
C GLU A 458 -5.97 -14.78 -15.48
N THR A 459 -5.27 -14.84 -14.37
CA THR A 459 -5.19 -16.02 -13.52
C THR A 459 -5.81 -15.71 -12.16
N THR A 460 -6.69 -16.59 -11.71
CA THR A 460 -7.29 -16.51 -10.37
C THR A 460 -6.27 -16.92 -9.33
N VAL A 461 -5.93 -16.02 -8.43
CA VAL A 461 -5.18 -16.33 -7.21
C VAL A 461 -6.12 -16.89 -6.15
N TRP A 462 -7.28 -16.21 -5.97
CA TRP A 462 -8.32 -16.63 -5.05
C TRP A 462 -9.70 -16.13 -5.49
N THR A 463 -10.73 -16.93 -5.26
CA THR A 463 -12.12 -16.54 -5.49
C THR A 463 -12.77 -16.26 -4.15
N GLY A 464 -13.30 -15.05 -3.96
CA GLY A 464 -14.08 -14.70 -2.78
C GLY A 464 -15.38 -15.50 -2.72
N ALA A 465 -15.73 -15.96 -1.52
CA ALA A 465 -16.99 -16.68 -1.28
C ALA A 465 -18.11 -15.76 -0.77
N GLY A 466 -17.77 -14.51 -0.41
CA GLY A 466 -18.69 -13.48 0.07
C GLY A 466 -18.51 -12.13 -0.62
N SER A 467 -19.44 -11.23 -0.29
CA SER A 467 -19.44 -9.82 -0.65
C SER A 467 -19.43 -8.96 0.60
N GLN A 468 -18.79 -7.80 0.52
CA GLN A 468 -18.79 -6.85 1.62
C GLN A 468 -20.10 -6.10 1.69
N THR A 469 -20.68 -6.02 2.89
CA THR A 469 -21.93 -5.30 3.16
C THR A 469 -21.68 -4.22 4.23
N GLY A 470 -22.54 -3.20 4.28
CA GLY A 470 -22.49 -2.19 5.34
C GLY A 470 -21.31 -1.21 5.28
N SER A 471 -20.39 -1.34 4.30
CA SER A 471 -19.31 -0.40 4.04
C SER A 471 -18.95 -0.43 2.56
N ASN A 472 -18.65 0.74 2.00
CA ASN A 472 -18.08 0.89 0.65
C ASN A 472 -16.56 0.76 0.64
N ARG A 473 -15.88 0.86 1.80
CA ARG A 473 -14.42 0.86 1.92
C ARG A 473 -13.86 -0.53 1.60
N TRP A 474 -12.94 -0.56 0.62
CA TRP A 474 -12.09 -1.70 0.28
C TRP A 474 -10.65 -1.30 0.57
N GLY A 475 -9.75 -2.22 0.84
CA GLY A 475 -8.37 -1.86 1.20
C GLY A 475 -7.73 -0.93 0.19
N ASP A 476 -7.20 0.20 0.66
CA ASP A 476 -6.58 1.25 -0.15
C ASP A 476 -5.20 0.82 -0.68
N TYR A 477 -4.69 -0.29 -0.15
CA TYR A 477 -3.42 -0.90 -0.52
C TYR A 477 -3.61 -2.32 -0.99
N THR A 478 -2.84 -2.71 -1.96
CA THR A 478 -2.42 -4.08 -2.27
C THR A 478 -0.94 -4.03 -2.63
N SER A 479 -0.20 -5.10 -2.51
CA SER A 479 1.22 -5.02 -2.82
C SER A 479 1.72 -6.17 -3.67
N MET A 480 2.43 -5.80 -4.75
CA MET A 480 3.23 -6.68 -5.58
C MET A 480 4.70 -6.47 -5.22
N ALA A 481 5.38 -7.51 -4.75
CA ALA A 481 6.79 -7.50 -4.42
C ALA A 481 7.56 -8.51 -5.26
N ILE A 482 8.87 -8.31 -5.38
CA ILE A 482 9.79 -9.25 -6.06
C ILE A 482 10.60 -10.00 -5.01
N ASP A 483 10.71 -11.32 -5.17
CA ASP A 483 11.54 -12.14 -4.32
C ASP A 483 13.03 -11.77 -4.48
N PRO A 484 13.71 -11.26 -3.44
CA PRO A 484 15.08 -10.77 -3.57
C PRO A 484 16.12 -11.89 -3.74
N VAL A 485 15.75 -13.17 -3.60
CA VAL A 485 16.68 -14.28 -3.76
C VAL A 485 16.86 -14.66 -5.22
N ASP A 486 15.77 -14.76 -5.97
CA ASP A 486 15.84 -15.08 -7.41
C ASP A 486 15.59 -13.84 -8.29
N ASP A 487 15.13 -12.76 -7.70
CA ASP A 487 14.80 -11.48 -8.34
C ASP A 487 13.84 -11.62 -9.56
N CYS A 488 12.96 -12.62 -9.49
CA CYS A 488 12.13 -13.07 -10.59
C CYS A 488 10.71 -13.47 -10.16
N THR A 489 10.58 -14.11 -9.00
CA THR A 489 9.29 -14.55 -8.46
C THR A 489 8.54 -13.32 -7.93
N PHE A 490 7.31 -13.16 -8.40
CA PHE A 490 6.38 -12.17 -7.89
C PHE A 490 5.68 -12.70 -6.66
N TRP A 491 5.49 -11.85 -5.66
CA TRP A 491 4.66 -12.06 -4.49
C TRP A 491 3.56 -11.03 -4.48
N TYR A 492 2.31 -11.46 -4.30
CA TYR A 492 1.15 -10.58 -4.28
C TYR A 492 0.28 -10.84 -3.06
N THR A 493 -0.13 -9.75 -2.39
CA THR A 493 -1.12 -9.80 -1.32
C THR A 493 -2.30 -8.90 -1.65
N ASN A 494 -3.49 -9.38 -1.28
CA ASN A 494 -4.75 -8.65 -1.42
C ASN A 494 -5.79 -9.29 -0.50
N GLN A 495 -6.92 -8.59 -0.30
CA GLN A 495 -8.05 -9.06 0.49
C GLN A 495 -9.10 -9.77 -0.36
N TYR A 496 -9.93 -10.54 0.32
CA TYR A 496 -11.17 -11.12 -0.20
C TYR A 496 -12.18 -11.32 0.93
N GLN A 497 -13.45 -11.54 0.60
CA GLN A 497 -14.49 -11.87 1.59
C GLN A 497 -14.70 -13.39 1.63
N PRO A 498 -14.50 -14.07 2.78
CA PRO A 498 -14.79 -15.50 2.93
C PRO A 498 -16.28 -15.81 3.05
N ALA A 499 -17.08 -14.83 3.47
CA ALA A 499 -18.55 -14.87 3.53
C ALA A 499 -19.09 -13.46 3.40
N ASP A 500 -20.40 -13.31 3.14
CA ASP A 500 -21.04 -11.99 3.13
C ASP A 500 -20.95 -11.36 4.53
N GLY A 501 -20.64 -10.07 4.61
CA GLY A 501 -20.57 -9.36 5.89
C GLY A 501 -19.80 -8.05 5.84
N THR A 502 -19.83 -7.32 6.97
CA THR A 502 -19.04 -6.10 7.22
C THR A 502 -17.80 -6.48 8.01
N GLY A 503 -16.62 -6.02 7.55
CA GLY A 503 -15.36 -6.31 8.24
C GLY A 503 -14.93 -7.79 8.22
N ASN A 504 -15.65 -8.64 7.51
CA ASN A 504 -15.39 -10.08 7.42
C ASN A 504 -14.44 -10.40 6.27
N TRP A 505 -13.27 -9.78 6.27
CA TRP A 505 -12.25 -9.97 5.25
C TRP A 505 -11.15 -10.93 5.71
N ASN A 506 -10.54 -11.58 4.74
CA ASN A 506 -9.27 -12.27 4.89
C ASN A 506 -8.29 -11.76 3.84
N THR A 507 -7.01 -11.90 4.09
CA THR A 507 -5.98 -11.64 3.10
C THR A 507 -5.43 -12.94 2.50
N ARG A 508 -4.91 -12.84 1.29
CA ARG A 508 -4.26 -13.95 0.60
C ARG A 508 -2.90 -13.53 0.10
N LEU A 509 -1.88 -14.30 0.44
CA LEU A 509 -0.54 -14.15 -0.12
C LEU A 509 -0.29 -15.24 -1.15
N ALA A 510 0.26 -14.87 -2.29
CA ALA A 510 0.61 -15.83 -3.34
C ALA A 510 1.90 -15.43 -4.05
N SER A 511 2.73 -16.44 -4.34
CA SER A 511 3.85 -16.27 -5.25
C SER A 511 3.53 -16.83 -6.63
N PHE A 512 4.11 -16.25 -7.67
CA PHE A 512 3.95 -16.75 -9.02
C PHE A 512 5.10 -16.32 -9.94
N ARG A 513 5.18 -16.96 -11.11
CA ARG A 513 6.15 -16.66 -12.16
C ARG A 513 5.47 -16.55 -13.51
N LEU A 514 5.97 -15.65 -14.35
CA LEU A 514 5.57 -15.53 -15.75
C LEU A 514 6.39 -16.50 -16.62
N ARG A 515 7.63 -16.79 -16.24
CA ARG A 515 8.52 -17.75 -16.94
C ARG A 515 8.70 -19.03 -16.13
N SER A 516 8.99 -20.12 -16.83
CA SER A 516 9.37 -21.38 -16.17
C SER A 516 10.76 -21.31 -15.52
N VAL A 517 11.65 -20.56 -16.13
CA VAL A 517 13.04 -20.38 -15.70
C VAL A 517 13.33 -18.89 -15.62
N CYS A 518 13.89 -18.47 -14.52
CA CYS A 518 14.43 -17.14 -14.33
C CYS A 518 15.85 -17.11 -14.92
N ARG A 519 16.10 -16.32 -15.92
CA ARG A 519 17.40 -16.20 -16.58
C ARG A 519 18.18 -15.03 -16.00
#